data_55004631f32cb97d030a199b16377435
#
_entry.id   55004631f32cb97d030a199b16377435
#
_cell.length_a   1.000
_cell.length_b   1.000
_cell.length_c   1.000
_cell.angle_alpha   90.00
_cell.angle_beta   90.00
_cell.angle_gamma   90.00
#
_symmetry.space_group_name_H-M   'P 1'
#
loop_
_entity.id
_entity.type
_entity.pdbx_description
1 polymer ?
#
loop_
_entity_poly.entity_id
_entity_poly.type
_entity_poly.pdbx_seq_one_letter_code
_entity_poly.pdbx_strand_id
1 'polypeptide(L)'
;MLLQRIDHVGYAVEDLEDAIRYHERLYGAEVAHRETMERDGVREALIAVGDSFLQLLEPIRDDSPVAKFLERNGGPGVHHVGYGVHDVDSTLSELKDMGVRVVDDVPRHGSRGCMVAFLHPKGAMGVLVELVEDPALVNAATETIHDA
;
A
#
# COMPACT_ATOMS: atom_id res chain seq x y z
N MET A 1 8.37 18.71 1.22
CA MET A 1 7.42 17.78 1.86
C MET A 1 7.76 16.36 1.41
N LEU A 2 7.92 15.42 2.35
CA LEU A 2 8.28 14.04 2.03
C LEU A 2 7.15 13.28 1.31
N LEU A 3 5.91 13.53 1.72
CA LEU A 3 4.74 12.88 1.14
C LEU A 3 4.29 13.62 -0.12
N GLN A 4 4.12 12.88 -1.22
CA GLN A 4 3.73 13.43 -2.52
C GLN A 4 2.24 13.27 -2.77
N ARG A 5 1.65 12.16 -2.31
CA ARG A 5 0.23 11.82 -2.52
C ARG A 5 -0.21 10.70 -1.59
N ILE A 6 -1.50 10.47 -1.51
CA ILE A 6 -2.04 9.19 -1.05
C ILE A 6 -1.94 8.22 -2.23
N ASP A 7 -1.11 7.18 -2.11
CA ASP A 7 -0.99 6.18 -3.16
C ASP A 7 -2.17 5.21 -3.13
N HIS A 8 -2.48 4.68 -1.97
CA HIS A 8 -3.60 3.76 -1.81
C HIS A 8 -4.10 3.69 -0.37
N VAL A 9 -5.31 3.15 -0.23
CA VAL A 9 -5.85 2.69 1.04
C VAL A 9 -6.03 1.18 0.93
N GLY A 10 -5.39 0.42 1.83
CA GLY A 10 -5.46 -1.03 1.88
C GLY A 10 -6.60 -1.50 2.77
N TYR A 11 -7.50 -2.29 2.19
CA TYR A 11 -8.60 -2.95 2.91
C TYR A 11 -8.33 -4.44 3.03
N ALA A 12 -8.39 -4.96 4.26
CA ALA A 12 -8.43 -6.39 4.49
C ALA A 12 -9.85 -6.89 4.22
N VAL A 13 -9.96 -7.93 3.39
CA VAL A 13 -11.24 -8.56 3.04
C VAL A 13 -11.14 -10.08 3.21
N GLU A 14 -12.26 -10.72 3.47
CA GLU A 14 -12.30 -12.18 3.65
C GLU A 14 -12.34 -12.92 2.32
N ASP A 15 -13.01 -12.35 1.31
CA ASP A 15 -13.14 -12.91 -0.04
C ASP A 15 -12.93 -11.80 -1.07
N LEU A 16 -11.88 -11.91 -1.87
CA LEU A 16 -11.49 -10.89 -2.83
C LEU A 16 -12.53 -10.70 -3.93
N GLU A 17 -13.07 -11.81 -4.47
CA GLU A 17 -14.05 -11.73 -5.55
C GLU A 17 -15.36 -11.11 -5.08
N ASP A 18 -15.81 -11.42 -3.87
CA ASP A 18 -17.00 -10.80 -3.28
C ASP A 18 -16.78 -9.29 -3.05
N ALA A 19 -15.60 -8.91 -2.57
CA ALA A 19 -15.24 -7.52 -2.38
C ALA A 19 -15.19 -6.74 -3.70
N ILE A 20 -14.66 -7.34 -4.76
CA ILE A 20 -14.65 -6.76 -6.11
C ILE A 20 -16.08 -6.55 -6.60
N ARG A 21 -16.93 -7.56 -6.53
CA ARG A 21 -18.35 -7.46 -6.95
C ARG A 21 -19.11 -6.38 -6.18
N TYR A 22 -18.84 -6.25 -4.88
CA TYR A 22 -19.41 -5.19 -4.05
C TYR A 22 -19.06 -3.79 -4.60
N HIS A 23 -17.79 -3.55 -4.90
CA HIS A 23 -17.32 -2.26 -5.41
C HIS A 23 -17.82 -1.98 -6.84
N GLU A 24 -17.86 -2.99 -7.70
CA GLU A 24 -18.42 -2.89 -9.05
C GLU A 24 -19.89 -2.48 -9.00
N ARG A 25 -20.66 -3.16 -8.15
CA ARG A 25 -22.11 -2.93 -8.06
C ARG A 25 -22.46 -1.58 -7.45
N LEU A 26 -21.79 -1.17 -6.36
CA LEU A 26 -22.14 0.05 -5.64
C LEU A 26 -21.52 1.30 -6.24
N TYR A 27 -20.30 1.20 -6.75
CA TYR A 27 -19.54 2.38 -7.18
C TYR A 27 -19.21 2.38 -8.67
N GLY A 28 -19.59 1.36 -9.43
CA GLY A 28 -19.19 1.21 -10.82
C GLY A 28 -17.68 1.07 -10.98
N ALA A 29 -17.00 0.56 -9.95
CA ALA A 29 -15.56 0.43 -9.92
C ALA A 29 -15.05 -0.61 -10.91
N GLU A 30 -13.85 -0.40 -11.44
CA GLU A 30 -13.16 -1.35 -12.31
C GLU A 30 -11.82 -1.73 -11.69
N VAL A 31 -11.47 -3.03 -11.76
CA VAL A 31 -10.17 -3.52 -11.33
C VAL A 31 -9.12 -3.12 -12.34
N ALA A 32 -8.11 -2.35 -11.89
CA ALA A 32 -6.99 -1.92 -12.71
C ALA A 32 -5.80 -2.88 -12.68
N HIS A 33 -5.65 -3.65 -11.59
CA HIS A 33 -4.51 -4.54 -11.39
C HIS A 33 -4.88 -5.66 -10.43
N ARG A 34 -4.36 -6.86 -10.67
CA ARG A 34 -4.45 -8.02 -9.77
C ARG A 34 -3.07 -8.63 -9.61
N GLU A 35 -2.77 -9.07 -8.41
CA GLU A 35 -1.48 -9.69 -8.10
C GLU A 35 -1.60 -10.64 -6.91
N THR A 36 -0.83 -11.71 -6.92
CA THR A 36 -0.60 -12.55 -5.76
C THR A 36 0.79 -12.25 -5.21
N MET A 37 0.85 -11.81 -3.96
CA MET A 37 2.10 -11.53 -3.27
C MET A 37 2.38 -12.64 -2.25
N GLU A 38 3.11 -13.65 -2.69
CA GLU A 38 3.39 -14.85 -1.90
C GLU A 38 4.13 -14.54 -0.59
N ARG A 39 5.07 -13.60 -0.64
CA ARG A 39 5.82 -13.18 0.54
C ARG A 39 4.92 -12.68 1.66
N ASP A 40 3.92 -11.88 1.32
CA ASP A 40 2.99 -11.29 2.28
C ASP A 40 1.76 -12.19 2.53
N GLY A 41 1.65 -13.27 1.76
CA GLY A 41 0.55 -14.21 1.90
C GLY A 41 -0.80 -13.63 1.54
N VAL A 42 -0.87 -12.82 0.48
CA VAL A 42 -2.10 -12.13 0.06
C VAL A 42 -2.32 -12.20 -1.45
N ARG A 43 -3.59 -12.16 -1.84
CA ARG A 43 -4.03 -11.77 -3.18
C ARG A 43 -4.61 -10.38 -3.12
N GLU A 44 -4.31 -9.57 -4.11
CA GLU A 44 -4.79 -8.19 -4.17
C GLU A 44 -5.53 -7.88 -5.46
N ALA A 45 -6.41 -6.89 -5.36
CA ALA A 45 -6.95 -6.16 -6.50
C ALA A 45 -6.84 -4.67 -6.21
N LEU A 46 -6.43 -3.90 -7.20
CA LEU A 46 -6.36 -2.45 -7.15
C LEU A 46 -7.50 -1.86 -7.98
N ILE A 47 -8.24 -0.96 -7.37
CA ILE A 47 -9.30 -0.18 -8.01
C ILE A 47 -8.80 1.25 -8.10
N ALA A 48 -8.72 1.81 -9.31
CA ALA A 48 -8.29 3.19 -9.50
C ALA A 48 -9.38 4.17 -9.04
N VAL A 49 -8.98 5.13 -8.21
CA VAL A 49 -9.83 6.21 -7.73
C VAL A 49 -9.06 7.52 -7.89
N GLY A 50 -9.26 8.22 -9.01
CA GLY A 50 -8.42 9.36 -9.36
C GLY A 50 -6.95 8.95 -9.45
N ASP A 51 -6.08 9.65 -8.74
CA ASP A 51 -4.64 9.37 -8.69
C ASP A 51 -4.25 8.31 -7.66
N SER A 52 -5.24 7.78 -6.93
CA SER A 52 -5.05 6.82 -5.86
C SER A 52 -5.67 5.47 -6.19
N PHE A 53 -5.44 4.50 -5.33
CA PHE A 53 -6.06 3.18 -5.42
C PHE A 53 -6.77 2.80 -4.13
N LEU A 54 -7.87 2.07 -4.27
CA LEU A 54 -8.33 1.17 -3.22
C LEU A 54 -7.65 -0.18 -3.47
N GLN A 55 -6.96 -0.69 -2.47
CA GLN A 55 -6.31 -1.99 -2.51
C GLN A 55 -7.11 -2.97 -1.66
N LEU A 56 -7.67 -3.99 -2.30
CA LEU A 56 -8.39 -5.06 -1.63
C LEU A 56 -7.42 -6.22 -1.41
N LEU A 57 -7.30 -6.69 -0.18
CA LEU A 57 -6.33 -7.69 0.25
C LEU A 57 -7.03 -8.88 0.88
N GLU A 58 -6.93 -10.05 0.25
CA GLU A 58 -7.39 -11.33 0.80
C GLU A 58 -6.19 -12.16 1.25
N PRO A 59 -6.16 -12.66 2.50
CA PRO A 59 -5.07 -13.53 2.93
C PRO A 59 -5.17 -14.91 2.27
N ILE A 60 -4.03 -15.47 1.87
CA ILE A 60 -3.94 -16.82 1.31
C ILE A 60 -3.31 -17.83 2.29
N ARG A 61 -2.91 -17.36 3.47
CA ARG A 61 -2.36 -18.18 4.57
C ARG A 61 -2.79 -17.63 5.91
N ASP A 62 -2.93 -18.50 6.90
CA ASP A 62 -3.32 -18.11 8.26
C ASP A 62 -2.26 -17.25 8.98
N ASP A 63 -1.00 -17.36 8.59
CA ASP A 63 0.11 -16.57 9.13
C ASP A 63 0.30 -15.21 8.46
N SER A 64 -0.51 -14.89 7.44
CA SER A 64 -0.50 -13.57 6.81
C SER A 64 -0.83 -12.47 7.83
N PRO A 65 -0.13 -11.32 7.79
CA PRO A 65 -0.49 -10.16 8.60
C PRO A 65 -1.94 -9.69 8.36
N VAL A 66 -2.47 -9.86 7.15
CA VAL A 66 -3.86 -9.54 6.82
C VAL A 66 -4.84 -10.51 7.48
N ALA A 67 -4.51 -11.81 7.54
CA ALA A 67 -5.33 -12.80 8.27
C ALA A 67 -5.42 -12.46 9.77
N LYS A 68 -4.30 -12.09 10.36
CA LYS A 68 -4.24 -11.68 11.78
C LYS A 68 -5.03 -10.39 12.01
N PHE A 69 -4.99 -9.46 11.08
CA PHE A 69 -5.79 -8.24 11.15
C PHE A 69 -7.29 -8.55 11.14
N LEU A 70 -7.76 -9.38 10.20
CA LEU A 70 -9.18 -9.76 10.10
C LEU A 70 -9.67 -10.39 11.40
N GLU A 71 -8.86 -11.26 12.02
CA GLU A 71 -9.18 -11.88 13.31
C GLU A 71 -9.30 -10.84 14.43
N ARG A 72 -8.31 -9.96 14.57
CA ARG A 72 -8.33 -8.91 15.60
C ARG A 72 -9.46 -7.91 15.41
N ASN A 73 -9.75 -7.56 14.15
CA ASN A 73 -10.79 -6.58 13.81
C ASN A 73 -12.20 -7.14 13.86
N GLY A 74 -12.34 -8.46 13.91
CA GLY A 74 -13.64 -9.12 13.84
C GLY A 74 -14.29 -9.07 12.46
N GLY A 75 -13.50 -8.90 11.40
CA GLY A 75 -13.95 -8.83 10.02
C GLY A 75 -13.20 -7.80 9.18
N PRO A 76 -13.71 -7.46 7.98
CA PRO A 76 -13.09 -6.51 7.07
C PRO A 76 -12.89 -5.12 7.66
N GLY A 77 -11.88 -4.41 7.18
CA GLY A 77 -11.61 -3.03 7.58
C GLY A 77 -10.38 -2.47 6.90
N VAL A 78 -10.10 -1.20 7.17
CA VAL A 78 -8.88 -0.54 6.67
C VAL A 78 -7.67 -1.13 7.38
N HIS A 79 -6.77 -1.70 6.61
CA HIS A 79 -5.54 -2.33 7.11
C HIS A 79 -4.38 -1.33 7.17
N HIS A 80 -4.18 -0.54 6.12
CA HIS A 80 -3.09 0.44 6.05
C HIS A 80 -3.39 1.55 5.06
N VAL A 81 -2.57 2.60 5.14
CA VAL A 81 -2.56 3.70 4.16
C VAL A 81 -1.18 3.76 3.54
N GLY A 82 -1.13 3.81 2.21
CA GLY A 82 0.09 3.99 1.44
C GLY A 82 0.27 5.44 1.04
N TYR A 83 1.44 6.00 1.33
CA TYR A 83 1.84 7.33 0.88
C TYR A 83 2.88 7.23 -0.23
N GLY A 84 2.63 7.90 -1.34
CA GLY A 84 3.62 8.07 -2.39
C GLY A 84 4.74 8.99 -1.95
N VAL A 85 5.98 8.54 -2.10
CA VAL A 85 7.19 9.31 -1.82
C VAL A 85 8.09 9.31 -3.05
N HIS A 86 8.96 10.31 -3.16
CA HIS A 86 9.88 10.42 -4.30
C HIS A 86 10.97 9.34 -4.27
N ASP A 87 11.53 9.09 -3.09
CA ASP A 87 12.59 8.09 -2.87
C ASP A 87 12.33 7.42 -1.52
N VAL A 88 12.00 6.13 -1.55
CA VAL A 88 11.64 5.41 -0.33
C VAL A 88 12.84 5.18 0.58
N ASP A 89 14.02 4.95 0.02
CA ASP A 89 15.22 4.67 0.81
C ASP A 89 15.65 5.90 1.62
N SER A 90 15.75 7.06 0.97
CA SER A 90 16.09 8.31 1.64
C SER A 90 15.02 8.76 2.63
N THR A 91 13.74 8.60 2.28
CA THR A 91 12.62 8.93 3.17
C THR A 91 12.63 8.06 4.43
N LEU A 92 12.80 6.76 4.27
CA LEU A 92 12.89 5.82 5.39
C LEU A 92 14.07 6.17 6.31
N SER A 93 15.23 6.44 5.73
CA SER A 93 16.43 6.83 6.46
C SER A 93 16.22 8.11 7.28
N GLU A 94 15.64 9.12 6.68
CA GLU A 94 15.32 10.40 7.34
C GLU A 94 14.34 10.21 8.50
N LEU A 95 13.30 9.41 8.33
CA LEU A 95 12.34 9.10 9.39
C LEU A 95 12.97 8.31 10.53
N LYS A 96 13.84 7.36 10.22
CA LYS A 96 14.61 6.62 11.24
C LYS A 96 15.51 7.55 12.05
N ASP A 97 16.18 8.49 11.40
CA ASP A 97 17.02 9.50 12.06
C ASP A 97 16.22 10.41 13.01
N MET A 98 14.95 10.63 12.69
CA MET A 98 14.02 11.35 13.58
C MET A 98 13.43 10.47 14.70
N GLY A 99 13.82 9.21 14.78
CA GLY A 99 13.36 8.29 15.83
C GLY A 99 12.02 7.62 15.54
N VAL A 100 11.52 7.66 14.30
CA VAL A 100 10.28 6.98 13.93
C VAL A 100 10.47 5.47 13.94
N ARG A 101 9.59 4.76 14.62
CA ARG A 101 9.60 3.30 14.67
C ARG A 101 9.14 2.72 13.33
N VAL A 102 9.93 1.82 12.78
CA VAL A 102 9.67 1.19 11.47
C VAL A 102 9.41 -0.30 11.60
N VAL A 103 8.71 -0.88 10.62
CA VAL A 103 8.57 -2.33 10.45
C VAL A 103 9.71 -2.83 9.57
N ASP A 104 9.94 -2.17 8.44
CA ASP A 104 11.01 -2.51 7.50
C ASP A 104 12.21 -1.59 7.72
N ASP A 105 13.37 -2.16 8.02
CA ASP A 105 14.63 -1.40 8.15
C ASP A 105 15.20 -0.95 6.81
N VAL A 106 14.89 -1.69 5.75
CA VAL A 106 15.31 -1.40 4.38
C VAL A 106 14.10 -1.56 3.46
N PRO A 107 14.04 -0.79 2.36
CA PRO A 107 12.98 -0.95 1.36
C PRO A 107 12.97 -2.35 0.74
N ARG A 108 11.78 -2.78 0.32
CA ARG A 108 11.56 -4.06 -0.37
C ARG A 108 10.58 -3.88 -1.52
N HIS A 109 10.50 -4.86 -2.42
CA HIS A 109 9.51 -4.84 -3.49
C HIS A 109 8.11 -5.17 -2.94
N GLY A 110 7.15 -4.36 -3.34
CA GLY A 110 5.73 -4.52 -3.03
C GLY A 110 4.88 -4.66 -4.29
N SER A 111 3.62 -4.29 -4.18
CA SER A 111 2.66 -4.29 -5.27
C SER A 111 3.12 -3.46 -6.47
N ARG A 112 2.78 -3.87 -7.67
CA ARG A 112 3.13 -3.21 -8.94
C ARG A 112 4.64 -3.08 -9.17
N GLY A 113 5.47 -3.87 -8.50
CA GLY A 113 6.92 -3.75 -8.53
C GLY A 113 7.48 -2.48 -7.88
N CYS A 114 6.66 -1.73 -7.15
CA CYS A 114 7.10 -0.55 -6.42
C CYS A 114 8.05 -0.92 -5.27
N MET A 115 9.01 -0.04 -4.97
CA MET A 115 9.77 -0.14 -3.73
C MET A 115 8.94 0.41 -2.59
N VAL A 116 8.87 -0.32 -1.49
CA VAL A 116 8.04 0.02 -0.34
C VAL A 116 8.77 -0.19 0.98
N ALA A 117 8.30 0.49 2.02
CA ALA A 117 8.70 0.25 3.41
C ALA A 117 7.54 0.60 4.35
N PHE A 118 7.31 -0.24 5.36
CA PHE A 118 6.26 -0.02 6.35
C PHE A 118 6.79 0.67 7.61
N LEU A 119 6.03 1.64 8.08
CA LEU A 119 6.21 2.26 9.40
C LEU A 119 5.32 1.55 10.42
N HIS A 120 5.86 1.35 11.62
CA HIS A 120 5.08 0.72 12.70
C HIS A 120 3.95 1.65 13.15
N PRO A 121 2.73 1.13 13.44
CA PRO A 121 1.61 1.96 13.89
C PRO A 121 1.92 2.84 15.09
N LYS A 122 2.74 2.36 16.03
CA LYS A 122 3.17 3.16 17.19
C LYS A 122 4.06 4.35 16.83
N GLY A 123 4.68 4.34 15.64
CA GLY A 123 5.42 5.46 15.09
C GLY A 123 4.61 6.35 14.16
N ALA A 124 3.35 6.00 13.89
CA ALA A 124 2.50 6.63 12.88
C ALA A 124 1.07 6.88 13.37
N MET A 125 0.93 7.29 14.63
CA MET A 125 -0.37 7.66 15.25
C MET A 125 -1.41 6.52 15.26
N GLY A 126 -0.97 5.28 15.38
CA GLY A 126 -1.84 4.10 15.43
C GLY A 126 -2.24 3.54 14.08
N VAL A 127 -1.74 4.09 12.98
CA VAL A 127 -2.00 3.63 11.61
C VAL A 127 -0.79 2.90 11.06
N LEU A 128 -0.98 1.72 10.48
CA LEU A 128 0.05 1.09 9.68
C LEU A 128 0.21 1.90 8.39
N VAL A 129 1.39 2.45 8.18
CA VAL A 129 1.71 3.30 7.02
C VAL A 129 2.70 2.60 6.12
N GLU A 130 2.44 2.64 4.82
CA GLU A 130 3.35 2.16 3.77
C GLU A 130 3.89 3.35 2.99
N LEU A 131 5.21 3.44 2.88
CA LEU A 131 5.86 4.37 1.96
C LEU A 131 6.02 3.68 0.62
N VAL A 132 5.62 4.34 -0.46
CA VAL A 132 5.59 3.75 -1.81
C VAL A 132 6.33 4.64 -2.80
N GLU A 133 7.31 4.08 -3.49
CA GLU A 133 7.99 4.73 -4.60
C GLU A 133 7.54 4.07 -5.90
N ASP A 134 6.80 4.81 -6.72
CA ASP A 134 6.35 4.33 -8.02
C ASP A 134 7.35 4.72 -9.10
N PRO A 135 8.02 3.77 -9.77
CA PRO A 135 9.00 4.06 -10.81
C PRO A 135 8.43 4.89 -11.97
N ALA A 136 7.15 4.74 -12.29
CA ALA A 136 6.51 5.50 -13.37
C ALA A 136 6.43 6.99 -13.04
N LEU A 137 6.23 7.36 -11.78
CA LEU A 137 6.20 8.76 -11.34
C LEU A 137 7.60 9.38 -11.27
N VAL A 138 8.59 8.59 -10.86
CA VAL A 138 9.99 9.03 -10.83
C VAL A 138 10.46 9.39 -12.25
N ASN A 139 10.15 8.54 -13.22
CA ASN A 139 10.53 8.75 -14.63
C ASN A 139 9.82 9.99 -15.22
N ALA A 140 8.54 10.20 -14.96
CA ALA A 140 7.79 11.36 -15.44
C ALA A 140 8.37 12.68 -14.89
N ALA A 141 8.78 12.72 -13.63
CA ALA A 141 9.41 13.88 -13.03
C ALA A 141 10.79 14.19 -13.66
N THR A 142 11.53 13.17 -14.04
CA THR A 142 12.86 13.30 -14.68
C THR A 142 12.72 13.83 -16.11
N GLU A 143 11.72 13.39 -16.87
CA GLU A 143 11.46 13.86 -18.22
C GLU A 143 11.05 15.33 -18.24
N THR A 144 10.25 15.79 -17.29
CA THR A 144 9.81 17.20 -17.18
C THR A 144 10.98 18.14 -16.89
N ILE A 145 12.01 17.69 -16.20
CA ILE A 145 13.22 18.50 -15.91
C ILE A 145 14.12 18.61 -17.15
N HIS A 146 14.10 17.62 -18.05
CA HIS A 146 14.93 17.63 -19.27
C HIS A 146 14.29 18.44 -20.42
N ASP A 147 12.98 18.63 -20.42
CA ASP A 147 12.25 19.42 -21.42
C ASP A 147 12.11 20.91 -21.04
N ALA A 148 12.57 21.28 -19.89
CA ALA A 148 12.59 22.67 -19.42
C ALA A 148 13.98 23.28 -19.58
#